data_daa59a4673a2369fc24b613cddef4e5d
#
_entry.id   daa59a4673a2369fc24b613cddef4e5d
#
_cell.length_a   1.000
_cell.length_b   1.000
_cell.length_c   1.000
_cell.angle_alpha   90.00
_cell.angle_beta   90.00
_cell.angle_gamma   90.00
#
_symmetry.space_group_name_H-M   'P 1'
#
loop_
_entity.id
_entity.type
_entity.pdbx_description
1 polymer ?
#
loop_
_entity_poly.entity_id
_entity_poly.type
_entity_poly.pdbx_seq_one_letter_code
_entity_poly.pdbx_strand_id
1 'polypeptide(L)'
;PDSGAEVRRLDLQINVHQPTRLQETVWTLERFFPHFAFFNSDIPAAQMYLYHTRLFPLAYGEYTIDDNGWLSGFIVDDRFDAVEYPCPQLTVMTMRNVHDTVAPKYQCVLQLEISYDGVSYLLEQEDPGEALQTLNWHLQRCDPDVILSDWGDASLMPFLRSLSDRLKIPLLLNRDPNAGYFTTKESSYFTYGKIVHKDGAFELAGRWHLDAQNSFIMDKSDFEGLFELARLTQIPVQHQARTSIGTGLSSMQHSWAYRNNVLIPANKREPEDFKPA
;
A
#
# COMPACT_ATOMS: atom_id res chain seq x y z
N PRO A 1 -32.96 -41.36 -16.88
CA PRO A 1 -33.50 -40.91 -15.62
C PRO A 1 -32.32 -40.53 -14.74
N ASP A 2 -31.99 -39.26 -14.76
CA ASP A 2 -30.95 -38.69 -13.92
C ASP A 2 -31.44 -38.74 -12.47
N SER A 3 -30.84 -39.60 -11.68
CA SER A 3 -30.91 -39.50 -10.24
C SER A 3 -30.14 -38.25 -9.82
N GLY A 4 -30.82 -37.15 -9.61
CA GLY A 4 -30.26 -35.95 -9.02
C GLY A 4 -29.70 -36.26 -7.63
N ALA A 5 -28.47 -36.69 -7.56
CA ALA A 5 -27.74 -36.75 -6.31
C ALA A 5 -27.61 -35.33 -5.79
N GLU A 6 -28.31 -35.00 -4.73
CA GLU A 6 -28.14 -33.76 -3.96
C GLU A 6 -26.66 -33.70 -3.51
N VAL A 7 -25.84 -32.88 -4.17
CA VAL A 7 -24.46 -32.67 -3.73
C VAL A 7 -24.54 -31.80 -2.49
N ARG A 8 -24.47 -32.43 -1.31
CA ARG A 8 -24.32 -31.68 -0.04
C ARG A 8 -22.95 -31.07 -0.01
N ARG A 9 -22.91 -29.74 -0.11
CA ARG A 9 -21.68 -28.95 0.07
C ARG A 9 -21.53 -28.66 1.55
N LEU A 10 -20.37 -28.96 2.10
CA LEU A 10 -20.00 -28.57 3.47
C LEU A 10 -19.17 -27.29 3.36
N ASP A 11 -19.70 -26.18 3.88
CA ASP A 11 -18.99 -24.93 3.95
C ASP A 11 -18.47 -24.71 5.37
N LEU A 12 -17.19 -24.43 5.50
CA LEU A 12 -16.51 -24.12 6.76
C LEU A 12 -16.08 -22.65 6.77
N GLN A 13 -16.61 -21.88 7.72
CA GLN A 13 -16.18 -20.52 7.96
C GLN A 13 -15.07 -20.52 9.01
N ILE A 14 -13.93 -19.90 8.68
CA ILE A 14 -12.77 -19.76 9.57
C ILE A 14 -12.59 -18.28 9.91
N ASN A 15 -12.64 -17.94 11.20
CA ASN A 15 -12.40 -16.59 11.68
C ASN A 15 -10.97 -16.47 12.20
N VAL A 16 -10.19 -15.58 11.61
CA VAL A 16 -8.82 -15.29 12.03
C VAL A 16 -8.82 -14.06 12.94
N HIS A 17 -8.56 -14.26 14.23
CA HIS A 17 -8.60 -13.17 15.23
C HIS A 17 -7.45 -12.16 15.10
N GLN A 18 -6.34 -12.54 14.49
CA GLN A 18 -5.18 -11.68 14.27
C GLN A 18 -5.03 -11.40 12.77
N PRO A 19 -5.44 -10.22 12.28
CA PRO A 19 -5.38 -9.89 10.84
C PRO A 19 -3.97 -10.05 10.23
N THR A 20 -2.92 -9.75 11.00
CA THR A 20 -1.52 -9.91 10.58
C THR A 20 -1.12 -11.36 10.31
N ARG A 21 -1.85 -12.33 10.85
CA ARG A 21 -1.62 -13.77 10.64
C ARG A 21 -2.54 -14.38 9.58
N LEU A 22 -3.39 -13.58 8.96
CA LEU A 22 -4.36 -14.08 7.97
C LEU A 22 -3.64 -14.86 6.86
N GLN A 23 -2.63 -14.27 6.25
CA GLN A 23 -1.92 -14.89 5.13
C GLN A 23 -1.17 -16.17 5.52
N GLU A 24 -0.51 -16.17 6.67
CA GLU A 24 0.16 -17.37 7.21
C GLU A 24 -0.85 -18.50 7.47
N THR A 25 -1.99 -18.15 8.03
CA THR A 25 -3.07 -19.11 8.30
C THR A 25 -3.63 -19.69 7.00
N VAL A 26 -3.87 -18.86 6.00
CA VAL A 26 -4.35 -19.29 4.68
C VAL A 26 -3.36 -20.26 4.04
N TRP A 27 -2.07 -19.92 3.96
CA TRP A 27 -1.04 -20.81 3.38
C TRP A 27 -0.96 -22.15 4.12
N THR A 28 -1.11 -22.11 5.44
CA THR A 28 -1.13 -23.34 6.24
C THR A 28 -2.32 -24.21 5.87
N LEU A 29 -3.50 -23.61 5.78
CA LEU A 29 -4.73 -24.32 5.44
C LEU A 29 -4.69 -24.88 4.01
N GLU A 30 -4.26 -24.09 3.03
CA GLU A 30 -4.12 -24.54 1.63
C GLU A 30 -3.16 -25.75 1.52
N ARG A 31 -2.08 -25.73 2.31
CA ARG A 31 -1.11 -26.83 2.34
C ARG A 31 -1.71 -28.13 2.92
N PHE A 32 -2.50 -28.00 4.00
CA PHE A 32 -3.09 -29.18 4.65
C PHE A 32 -4.36 -29.67 3.99
N PHE A 33 -5.07 -28.80 3.29
CA PHE A 33 -6.36 -29.07 2.67
C PHE A 33 -6.39 -28.69 1.18
N PRO A 34 -5.50 -29.26 0.35
CA PRO A 34 -5.34 -28.85 -1.06
C PRO A 34 -6.57 -29.14 -1.95
N HIS A 35 -7.49 -29.97 -1.47
CA HIS A 35 -8.72 -30.32 -2.20
C HIS A 35 -9.92 -29.42 -1.89
N PHE A 36 -9.76 -28.47 -0.95
CA PHE A 36 -10.80 -27.51 -0.63
C PHE A 36 -10.66 -26.25 -1.51
N ALA A 37 -11.80 -25.67 -1.85
CA ALA A 37 -11.83 -24.35 -2.46
C ALA A 37 -11.82 -23.29 -1.38
N PHE A 38 -10.91 -22.33 -1.48
CA PHE A 38 -10.80 -21.20 -0.56
C PHE A 38 -11.47 -19.97 -1.16
N PHE A 39 -12.13 -19.20 -0.31
CA PHE A 39 -12.81 -17.97 -0.71
C PHE A 39 -12.43 -16.84 0.24
N ASN A 40 -12.36 -15.61 -0.28
CA ASN A 40 -11.98 -14.40 0.46
C ASN A 40 -10.61 -14.48 1.16
N SER A 41 -9.77 -15.44 0.82
CA SER A 41 -8.55 -15.77 1.55
C SER A 41 -7.32 -15.02 1.02
N ASP A 42 -7.37 -14.49 -0.18
CA ASP A 42 -6.32 -13.71 -0.85
C ASP A 42 -6.56 -12.19 -0.82
N ILE A 43 -7.65 -11.74 -0.18
CA ILE A 43 -7.91 -10.33 0.03
C ILE A 43 -6.98 -9.80 1.12
N PRO A 44 -6.18 -8.73 0.87
CA PRO A 44 -5.34 -8.13 1.89
C PRO A 44 -6.13 -7.70 3.13
N ALA A 45 -5.60 -7.90 4.33
CA ALA A 45 -6.29 -7.63 5.58
C ALA A 45 -6.80 -6.17 5.68
N ALA A 46 -6.01 -5.20 5.21
CA ALA A 46 -6.42 -3.80 5.19
C ALA A 46 -7.65 -3.57 4.29
N GLN A 47 -7.67 -4.18 3.10
CA GLN A 47 -8.83 -4.08 2.20
C GLN A 47 -10.06 -4.80 2.78
N MET A 48 -9.87 -5.97 3.37
CA MET A 48 -10.97 -6.69 4.04
C MET A 48 -11.58 -5.85 5.17
N TYR A 49 -10.73 -5.15 5.95
CA TYR A 49 -11.20 -4.21 6.97
C TYR A 49 -12.05 -3.09 6.35
N LEU A 50 -11.57 -2.46 5.26
CA LEU A 50 -12.30 -1.40 4.58
C LEU A 50 -13.64 -1.90 3.99
N TYR A 51 -13.67 -3.11 3.43
CA TYR A 51 -14.91 -3.70 2.90
C TYR A 51 -15.92 -4.00 4.01
N HIS A 52 -15.43 -4.56 5.13
CA HIS A 52 -16.27 -4.93 6.27
C HIS A 52 -16.85 -3.72 6.98
N THR A 53 -16.04 -2.72 7.25
CA THR A 53 -16.44 -1.51 7.98
C THR A 53 -17.14 -0.48 7.09
N ARG A 54 -17.06 -0.65 5.76
CA ARG A 54 -17.48 0.35 4.75
C ARG A 54 -16.69 1.67 4.82
N LEU A 55 -15.58 1.67 5.54
CA LEU A 55 -14.62 2.76 5.51
C LEU A 55 -13.85 2.71 4.19
N PHE A 56 -13.34 3.85 3.76
CA PHE A 56 -12.55 3.96 2.55
C PHE A 56 -11.46 5.03 2.74
N PRO A 57 -10.37 5.01 1.97
CA PRO A 57 -9.32 6.00 2.10
C PRO A 57 -9.85 7.42 1.92
N LEU A 58 -9.36 8.35 2.75
CA LEU A 58 -9.75 9.77 2.72
C LEU A 58 -11.25 10.02 2.97
N ALA A 59 -11.95 9.10 3.59
CA ALA A 59 -13.34 9.31 3.97
C ALA A 59 -13.45 10.51 4.93
N TYR A 60 -14.32 11.46 4.59
CA TYR A 60 -14.62 12.58 5.49
C TYR A 60 -15.62 12.16 6.55
N GLY A 61 -15.40 12.57 7.81
CA GLY A 61 -16.27 12.22 8.92
C GLY A 61 -15.66 12.48 10.28
N GLU A 62 -16.35 12.01 11.31
CA GLU A 62 -15.90 12.08 12.70
C GLU A 62 -15.22 10.76 13.09
N TYR A 63 -14.05 10.85 13.71
CA TYR A 63 -13.27 9.70 14.14
C TYR A 63 -12.98 9.78 15.64
N THR A 64 -13.26 8.69 16.34
CA THR A 64 -12.95 8.58 17.77
C THR A 64 -11.68 7.77 17.95
N ILE A 65 -10.70 8.38 18.61
CA ILE A 65 -9.42 7.76 18.94
C ILE A 65 -9.42 7.46 20.44
N ASP A 66 -9.02 6.27 20.83
CA ASP A 66 -8.88 5.89 22.23
C ASP A 66 -7.59 6.45 22.87
N ASP A 67 -7.43 6.26 24.19
CA ASP A 67 -6.27 6.75 24.95
C ASP A 67 -4.93 6.14 24.48
N ASN A 68 -4.96 5.06 23.72
CA ASN A 68 -3.79 4.40 23.15
C ASN A 68 -3.48 4.85 21.72
N GLY A 69 -4.28 5.78 21.17
CA GLY A 69 -4.14 6.24 19.79
C GLY A 69 -4.78 5.33 18.73
N TRP A 70 -5.61 4.37 19.13
CA TRP A 70 -6.30 3.50 18.19
C TRP A 70 -7.67 4.06 17.79
N LEU A 71 -8.03 3.83 16.53
CA LEU A 71 -9.37 4.15 16.03
C LEU A 71 -10.39 3.23 16.72
N SER A 72 -11.24 3.81 17.59
CA SER A 72 -12.27 3.10 18.36
C SER A 72 -13.68 3.27 17.78
N GLY A 73 -13.90 4.27 16.94
CA GLY A 73 -15.18 4.51 16.27
C GLY A 73 -15.06 5.54 15.17
N PHE A 74 -16.05 5.57 14.28
CA PHE A 74 -16.16 6.58 13.23
C PHE A 74 -17.59 6.75 12.76
N ILE A 75 -17.90 7.95 12.28
CA ILE A 75 -19.13 8.29 11.54
C ILE A 75 -18.67 8.95 10.25
N VAL A 76 -18.98 8.32 9.11
CA VAL A 76 -18.60 8.82 7.79
C VAL A 76 -19.74 9.63 7.21
N ASP A 77 -19.48 10.91 6.90
CA ASP A 77 -20.41 11.84 6.24
C ASP A 77 -20.08 12.00 4.76
N ASP A 78 -19.60 10.94 4.13
CA ASP A 78 -19.07 10.96 2.78
C ASP A 78 -19.39 9.64 2.05
N ARG A 79 -19.20 9.65 0.73
CA ARG A 79 -19.39 8.46 -0.11
C ARG A 79 -18.12 8.19 -0.91
N PHE A 80 -17.74 6.93 -1.00
CA PHE A 80 -16.53 6.52 -1.74
C PHE A 80 -16.59 6.87 -3.24
N ASP A 81 -17.79 7.02 -3.78
CA ASP A 81 -18.09 7.35 -5.20
C ASP A 81 -18.56 8.81 -5.38
N ALA A 82 -18.37 9.68 -4.40
CA ALA A 82 -18.67 11.09 -4.54
C ALA A 82 -17.69 11.75 -5.51
N VAL A 83 -18.19 12.48 -6.48
CA VAL A 83 -17.37 13.23 -7.45
C VAL A 83 -16.71 14.45 -6.80
N GLU A 84 -17.43 15.09 -5.89
CA GLU A 84 -16.92 16.20 -5.09
C GLU A 84 -16.84 15.76 -3.64
N TYR A 85 -15.67 15.88 -3.05
CA TYR A 85 -15.42 15.53 -1.64
C TYR A 85 -14.36 16.46 -1.03
N PRO A 86 -14.40 16.69 0.29
CA PRO A 86 -13.37 17.46 0.98
C PRO A 86 -12.01 16.74 0.87
N CYS A 87 -11.07 17.32 0.14
CA CYS A 87 -9.71 16.80 0.10
C CYS A 87 -8.91 17.42 1.26
N PRO A 88 -8.21 16.61 2.08
CA PRO A 88 -7.39 17.12 3.16
C PRO A 88 -6.24 17.97 2.61
N GLN A 89 -5.91 19.05 3.30
CA GLN A 89 -4.67 19.77 3.03
C GLN A 89 -3.51 18.98 3.61
N LEU A 90 -2.67 18.45 2.74
CA LEU A 90 -1.54 17.62 3.11
C LEU A 90 -0.23 18.41 3.01
N THR A 91 0.60 18.27 4.04
CA THR A 91 1.98 18.77 4.00
C THR A 91 2.84 17.79 3.23
N VAL A 92 3.43 18.25 2.13
CA VAL A 92 4.24 17.42 1.24
C VAL A 92 5.71 17.82 1.36
N MET A 93 6.57 16.84 1.62
CA MET A 93 8.01 16.95 1.49
C MET A 93 8.47 16.18 0.26
N THR A 94 9.12 16.84 -0.68
CA THR A 94 9.80 16.12 -1.76
C THR A 94 11.21 15.74 -1.32
N MET A 95 11.67 14.58 -1.76
CA MET A 95 12.98 14.05 -1.40
C MET A 95 13.59 13.35 -2.62
N ARG A 96 14.76 13.81 -3.07
CA ARG A 96 15.46 13.20 -4.19
C ARG A 96 16.96 13.20 -3.97
N ASN A 97 17.64 12.22 -4.53
CA ASN A 97 19.08 12.25 -4.63
C ASN A 97 19.48 13.10 -5.85
N VAL A 98 20.37 14.07 -5.68
CA VAL A 98 20.75 15.04 -6.74
C VAL A 98 21.48 14.36 -7.90
N HIS A 99 22.16 13.25 -7.66
CA HIS A 99 22.95 12.54 -8.67
C HIS A 99 22.20 11.38 -9.37
N ASP A 100 20.96 11.14 -9.00
CA ASP A 100 20.19 10.03 -9.56
C ASP A 100 19.49 10.41 -10.87
N THR A 101 20.27 10.39 -11.93
CA THR A 101 19.70 10.37 -13.30
C THR A 101 19.53 8.96 -13.87
N VAL A 102 20.09 7.95 -13.20
CA VAL A 102 20.06 6.54 -13.65
C VAL A 102 20.10 5.62 -12.42
N ALA A 103 19.23 4.65 -12.35
CA ALA A 103 19.07 3.62 -11.33
C ALA A 103 20.11 3.62 -10.18
N PRO A 104 19.71 4.08 -8.98
CA PRO A 104 20.61 4.44 -7.87
C PRO A 104 21.32 3.29 -7.17
N LYS A 105 21.16 2.06 -7.65
CA LYS A 105 21.75 0.84 -7.04
C LYS A 105 23.28 0.90 -6.86
N TYR A 106 23.94 1.92 -7.40
CA TYR A 106 25.42 2.01 -7.47
C TYR A 106 26.01 3.27 -6.83
N GLN A 107 25.22 4.11 -6.17
CA GLN A 107 25.74 5.36 -5.61
C GLN A 107 26.22 5.20 -4.17
N CYS A 108 27.39 5.78 -3.90
CA CYS A 108 28.04 5.75 -2.60
C CYS A 108 27.95 7.06 -1.81
N VAL A 109 27.43 8.13 -2.42
CA VAL A 109 27.42 9.48 -1.80
C VAL A 109 25.97 9.95 -1.68
N LEU A 110 25.58 10.30 -0.46
CA LEU A 110 24.28 10.89 -0.19
C LEU A 110 24.36 12.41 -0.43
N GLN A 111 23.87 12.85 -1.58
CA GLN A 111 23.53 14.26 -1.80
C GLN A 111 22.03 14.35 -1.97
N LEU A 112 21.37 14.78 -0.92
CA LEU A 112 19.91 14.76 -0.83
C LEU A 112 19.37 16.17 -0.95
N GLU A 113 18.51 16.40 -1.93
CA GLU A 113 17.66 17.57 -1.99
C GLU A 113 16.29 17.25 -1.38
N ILE A 114 15.91 18.07 -0.41
CA ILE A 114 14.57 18.03 0.17
C ILE A 114 13.89 19.38 -0.03
N SER A 115 12.60 19.38 -0.33
CA SER A 115 11.84 20.63 -0.41
C SER A 115 10.47 20.51 0.25
N TYR A 116 10.09 21.56 0.95
CA TYR A 116 8.79 21.75 1.57
C TYR A 116 8.54 23.25 1.80
N ASP A 117 7.31 23.67 1.92
CA ASP A 117 6.90 25.07 2.09
C ASP A 117 7.49 26.02 1.03
N GLY A 118 7.71 25.52 -0.19
CA GLY A 118 8.29 26.28 -1.30
C GLY A 118 9.80 26.54 -1.19
N VAL A 119 10.49 25.92 -0.23
CA VAL A 119 11.95 26.08 -0.02
C VAL A 119 12.64 24.74 -0.24
N SER A 120 13.75 24.77 -1.00
CA SER A 120 14.63 23.61 -1.20
C SER A 120 15.87 23.72 -0.33
N TYR A 121 16.28 22.59 0.23
CA TYR A 121 17.45 22.42 1.07
C TYR A 121 18.31 21.31 0.47
N LEU A 122 19.60 21.60 0.29
CA LEU A 122 20.57 20.64 -0.17
C LEU A 122 21.39 20.13 1.02
N LEU A 123 21.34 18.82 1.24
CA LEU A 123 22.09 18.12 2.29
C LEU A 123 23.38 17.56 1.64
N GLU A 124 24.48 18.27 1.82
CA GLU A 124 25.80 17.95 1.25
C GLU A 124 26.86 17.74 2.35
N GLN A 125 26.49 17.08 3.44
CA GLN A 125 27.44 16.78 4.50
C GLN A 125 28.43 15.70 4.05
N GLU A 126 29.73 15.93 4.31
CA GLU A 126 30.78 14.93 4.10
C GLU A 126 30.58 13.72 5.02
N ASP A 127 30.09 13.96 6.24
CA ASP A 127 29.72 12.90 7.19
C ASP A 127 28.28 12.43 6.95
N PRO A 128 28.09 11.17 6.57
CA PRO A 128 26.75 10.59 6.41
C PRO A 128 25.90 10.59 7.70
N GLY A 129 26.54 10.61 8.87
CA GLY A 129 25.83 10.70 10.14
C GLY A 129 25.22 12.08 10.37
N GLU A 130 25.94 13.14 10.05
CA GLU A 130 25.42 14.50 10.08
C GLU A 130 24.28 14.68 9.07
N ALA A 131 24.41 14.10 7.88
CA ALA A 131 23.35 14.12 6.87
C ALA A 131 22.06 13.48 7.37
N LEU A 132 22.13 12.31 8.03
CA LEU A 132 20.96 11.67 8.62
C LEU A 132 20.34 12.49 9.77
N GLN A 133 21.16 13.10 10.62
CA GLN A 133 20.67 13.95 11.71
C GLN A 133 19.96 15.19 11.15
N THR A 134 20.53 15.82 10.11
CA THR A 134 19.92 16.96 9.43
C THR A 134 18.61 16.57 8.76
N LEU A 135 18.56 15.42 8.09
CA LEU A 135 17.31 14.89 7.53
C LEU A 135 16.24 14.69 8.62
N ASN A 136 16.61 14.08 9.74
CA ASN A 136 15.68 13.88 10.86
C ASN A 136 15.18 15.21 11.42
N TRP A 137 16.04 16.22 11.52
CA TRP A 137 15.62 17.57 11.93
C TRP A 137 14.58 18.17 10.99
N HIS A 138 14.76 18.04 9.66
CA HIS A 138 13.78 18.50 8.68
C HIS A 138 12.48 17.72 8.76
N LEU A 139 12.54 16.40 8.92
CA LEU A 139 11.36 15.55 9.08
C LEU A 139 10.54 15.92 10.33
N GLN A 140 11.21 16.22 11.44
CA GLN A 140 10.53 16.67 12.67
C GLN A 140 9.96 18.09 12.53
N ARG A 141 10.69 18.99 11.85
CA ARG A 141 10.27 20.38 11.68
C ARG A 141 9.07 20.51 10.75
N CYS A 142 9.09 19.83 9.62
CA CYS A 142 8.02 19.87 8.62
C CYS A 142 6.85 18.96 9.01
N ASP A 143 7.13 17.85 9.69
CA ASP A 143 6.18 16.74 9.96
C ASP A 143 5.28 16.40 8.76
N PRO A 144 5.85 16.05 7.59
CA PRO A 144 5.08 15.90 6.38
C PRO A 144 4.07 14.76 6.47
N ASP A 145 2.89 14.96 5.87
CA ASP A 145 1.90 13.89 5.67
C ASP A 145 2.32 12.95 4.54
N VAL A 146 3.01 13.51 3.55
CA VAL A 146 3.48 12.79 2.37
C VAL A 146 4.96 13.07 2.15
N ILE A 147 5.75 12.02 1.98
CA ILE A 147 7.10 12.08 1.41
C ILE A 147 6.99 11.62 -0.04
N LEU A 148 7.20 12.55 -0.97
CA LEU A 148 7.26 12.29 -2.40
C LEU A 148 8.71 12.13 -2.82
N SER A 149 9.07 11.03 -3.45
CA SER A 149 10.43 10.75 -3.87
C SER A 149 10.54 10.41 -5.34
N ASP A 150 11.74 10.54 -5.88
CA ASP A 150 12.17 9.95 -7.14
C ASP A 150 13.07 8.75 -6.82
N TRP A 151 12.71 7.54 -7.34
CA TRP A 151 13.42 6.29 -7.07
C TRP A 151 13.51 5.92 -5.58
N GLY A 152 12.54 6.37 -4.79
CA GLY A 152 12.48 6.12 -3.35
C GLY A 152 12.40 4.65 -3.02
N ASP A 153 11.50 3.93 -3.67
CA ASP A 153 11.26 2.52 -3.43
C ASP A 153 12.46 1.64 -3.78
N ALA A 154 13.02 1.87 -4.96
CA ALA A 154 14.09 1.05 -5.49
C ALA A 154 15.44 1.32 -4.83
N SER A 155 15.66 2.54 -4.32
CA SER A 155 16.99 2.98 -3.94
C SER A 155 17.05 3.86 -2.70
N LEU A 156 16.44 5.04 -2.72
CA LEU A 156 16.69 6.06 -1.69
C LEU A 156 16.28 5.56 -0.29
N MET A 157 15.08 5.02 -0.13
CA MET A 157 14.60 4.56 1.17
C MET A 157 15.36 3.34 1.69
N PRO A 158 15.63 2.29 0.88
CA PRO A 158 16.52 1.21 1.29
C PRO A 158 17.93 1.66 1.66
N PHE A 159 18.50 2.64 0.93
CA PHE A 159 19.80 3.19 1.22
C PHE A 159 19.83 3.94 2.56
N LEU A 160 18.87 4.84 2.79
CA LEU A 160 18.75 5.60 4.06
C LEU A 160 18.58 4.64 5.25
N ARG A 161 17.75 3.60 5.10
CA ARG A 161 17.60 2.56 6.11
C ARG A 161 18.90 1.85 6.40
N SER A 162 19.59 1.39 5.36
CA SER A 162 20.90 0.71 5.52
C SER A 162 21.94 1.61 6.19
N LEU A 163 21.94 2.89 5.85
CA LEU A 163 22.82 3.89 6.46
C LEU A 163 22.50 4.08 7.95
N SER A 164 21.22 4.24 8.29
CA SER A 164 20.72 4.32 9.66
C SER A 164 21.15 3.10 10.50
N ASP A 165 20.94 1.89 9.97
CA ASP A 165 21.30 0.63 10.64
C ASP A 165 22.81 0.53 10.88
N ARG A 166 23.62 0.95 9.91
CA ARG A 166 25.08 0.92 9.97
C ARG A 166 25.63 1.91 10.99
N LEU A 167 25.10 3.13 11.01
CA LEU A 167 25.57 4.22 11.86
C LEU A 167 24.92 4.19 13.26
N LYS A 168 23.88 3.38 13.45
CA LYS A 168 23.07 3.34 14.67
C LYS A 168 22.39 4.68 14.99
N ILE A 169 22.08 5.46 13.96
CA ILE A 169 21.34 6.71 14.05
C ILE A 169 19.89 6.41 13.64
N PRO A 170 18.89 6.64 14.50
CA PRO A 170 17.49 6.44 14.15
C PRO A 170 17.09 7.24 12.90
N LEU A 171 16.30 6.65 12.02
CA LEU A 171 15.75 7.32 10.86
C LEU A 171 14.24 7.54 11.09
N LEU A 172 13.81 8.81 11.14
CA LEU A 172 12.47 9.21 11.56
C LEU A 172 11.49 9.33 10.37
N LEU A 173 11.54 8.37 9.45
CA LEU A 173 10.60 8.34 8.31
C LEU A 173 9.17 8.00 8.74
N ASN A 174 8.97 7.12 9.72
CA ASN A 174 7.65 6.85 10.29
C ASN A 174 7.27 7.92 11.32
N ARG A 175 5.97 8.25 11.40
CA ARG A 175 5.43 8.99 12.55
C ARG A 175 5.29 8.11 13.79
N ASP A 176 4.97 6.82 13.60
CA ASP A 176 5.01 5.84 14.70
C ASP A 176 6.42 5.24 14.79
N PRO A 177 7.19 5.57 15.84
CA PRO A 177 8.55 5.06 16.00
C PRO A 177 8.61 3.56 16.31
N ASN A 178 7.48 2.96 16.72
CA ASN A 178 7.39 1.54 17.02
C ASN A 178 6.99 0.70 15.79
N ALA A 179 6.48 1.35 14.76
CA ALA A 179 6.13 0.67 13.53
C ALA A 179 7.39 0.36 12.69
N GLY A 180 7.45 -0.85 12.17
CA GLY A 180 8.43 -1.20 11.13
C GLY A 180 8.07 -0.57 9.78
N TYR A 181 9.03 -0.63 8.84
CA TYR A 181 8.77 -0.28 7.45
C TYR A 181 8.10 -1.47 6.74
N PHE A 182 7.04 -1.19 5.98
CA PHE A 182 6.40 -2.21 5.15
C PHE A 182 7.09 -2.24 3.80
N THR A 183 7.87 -3.29 3.56
CA THR A 183 8.64 -3.41 2.32
C THR A 183 8.21 -4.65 1.54
N THR A 184 8.04 -4.49 0.23
CA THR A 184 7.88 -5.60 -0.71
C THR A 184 9.12 -5.70 -1.59
N LYS A 185 9.40 -6.92 -2.07
CA LYS A 185 10.51 -7.15 -3.01
C LYS A 185 10.09 -6.79 -4.42
N GLU A 186 11.08 -6.44 -5.24
CA GLU A 186 10.91 -6.38 -6.68
C GLU A 186 10.39 -7.72 -7.22
N SER A 187 9.55 -7.67 -8.22
CA SER A 187 8.98 -8.84 -8.86
C SER A 187 8.88 -8.62 -10.38
N SER A 188 8.83 -9.72 -11.13
CA SER A 188 8.58 -9.65 -12.55
C SER A 188 7.45 -10.60 -12.89
N TYR A 189 6.55 -10.16 -13.75
CA TYR A 189 5.47 -11.00 -14.21
C TYR A 189 5.29 -10.87 -15.73
N PHE A 190 4.82 -11.95 -16.33
CA PHE A 190 4.56 -11.97 -17.75
C PHE A 190 3.09 -11.60 -18.01
N THR A 191 2.86 -10.59 -18.84
CA THR A 191 1.52 -10.18 -19.23
C THR A 191 1.52 -9.60 -20.65
N TYR A 192 0.51 -9.92 -21.44
CA TYR A 192 0.35 -9.46 -22.83
C TYR A 192 1.62 -9.62 -23.70
N GLY A 193 2.32 -10.75 -23.55
CA GLY A 193 3.53 -11.03 -24.33
C GLY A 193 4.79 -10.28 -23.89
N LYS A 194 4.77 -9.61 -22.76
CA LYS A 194 5.90 -8.83 -22.23
C LYS A 194 6.19 -9.21 -20.78
N ILE A 195 7.47 -9.13 -20.41
CA ILE A 195 7.88 -9.18 -19.01
C ILE A 195 7.77 -7.76 -18.47
N VAL A 196 6.96 -7.59 -17.44
CA VAL A 196 6.82 -6.33 -16.71
C VAL A 196 7.57 -6.47 -15.40
N HIS A 197 8.54 -5.59 -15.18
CA HIS A 197 9.20 -5.42 -13.90
C HIS A 197 8.36 -4.53 -13.02
N LYS A 198 8.18 -4.93 -11.77
CA LYS A 198 7.57 -4.14 -10.72
C LYS A 198 8.61 -3.95 -9.63
N ASP A 199 8.96 -2.72 -9.37
CA ASP A 199 9.83 -2.38 -8.25
C ASP A 199 9.18 -2.79 -6.93
N GLY A 200 10.00 -2.98 -5.91
CA GLY A 200 9.52 -3.17 -4.55
C GLY A 200 8.75 -1.95 -4.08
N ALA A 201 8.15 -2.04 -2.92
CA ALA A 201 7.54 -0.90 -2.26
C ALA A 201 8.23 -0.65 -0.92
N PHE A 202 8.30 0.61 -0.51
CA PHE A 202 8.73 1.03 0.81
C PHE A 202 7.66 1.94 1.40
N GLU A 203 6.76 1.36 2.18
CA GLU A 203 5.63 2.08 2.75
C GLU A 203 5.89 2.48 4.21
N LEU A 204 5.38 3.65 4.60
CA LEU A 204 5.58 4.24 5.92
C LEU A 204 4.33 4.12 6.80
N ALA A 205 4.53 4.17 8.10
CA ALA A 205 3.48 4.21 9.11
C ALA A 205 3.26 5.64 9.63
N GLY A 206 1.99 6.06 9.65
CA GLY A 206 1.58 7.39 10.14
C GLY A 206 1.79 8.53 9.15
N ARG A 207 2.42 8.28 8.01
CA ARG A 207 2.53 9.18 6.84
C ARG A 207 2.69 8.35 5.58
N TRP A 208 2.53 8.96 4.42
CA TRP A 208 2.68 8.25 3.14
C TRP A 208 4.04 8.50 2.52
N HIS A 209 4.63 7.45 1.97
CA HIS A 209 5.72 7.54 1.01
C HIS A 209 5.19 7.19 -0.38
N LEU A 210 5.35 8.10 -1.31
CA LEU A 210 4.98 7.94 -2.71
C LEU A 210 6.23 8.10 -3.57
N ASP A 211 6.48 7.15 -4.44
CA ASP A 211 7.57 7.20 -5.40
C ASP A 211 7.01 7.56 -6.78
N ALA A 212 7.38 8.72 -7.30
CA ALA A 212 6.91 9.20 -8.59
C ALA A 212 7.31 8.26 -9.74
N GLN A 213 8.45 7.59 -9.61
CA GLN A 213 8.94 6.65 -10.64
C GLN A 213 8.31 5.26 -10.54
N ASN A 214 7.79 4.88 -9.36
CA ASN A 214 7.09 3.61 -9.13
C ASN A 214 5.58 3.82 -8.95
N SER A 215 5.00 4.70 -9.75
CA SER A 215 3.56 4.95 -9.72
C SER A 215 2.94 4.81 -11.10
N PHE A 216 1.80 4.14 -11.18
CA PHE A 216 1.03 4.03 -12.43
C PHE A 216 0.17 5.27 -12.71
N ILE A 217 0.11 6.21 -11.79
CA ILE A 217 -0.92 7.27 -11.77
C ILE A 217 -0.31 8.65 -11.63
N MET A 218 0.72 8.82 -10.79
CA MET A 218 1.26 10.13 -10.42
C MET A 218 1.79 10.95 -11.59
N ASP A 219 2.27 10.31 -12.65
CA ASP A 219 2.74 10.97 -13.87
C ASP A 219 1.60 11.49 -14.76
N LYS A 220 0.34 11.08 -14.51
CA LYS A 220 -0.82 11.37 -15.36
C LYS A 220 -1.89 12.23 -14.72
N SER A 221 -2.02 12.15 -13.41
CA SER A 221 -3.15 12.77 -12.70
C SER A 221 -2.83 13.25 -11.28
N ASP A 222 -1.58 13.32 -10.92
CA ASP A 222 -1.13 13.81 -9.62
C ASP A 222 -1.85 13.18 -8.42
N PHE A 223 -1.91 13.90 -7.32
CA PHE A 223 -2.59 13.46 -6.09
C PHE A 223 -4.11 13.30 -6.28
N GLU A 224 -4.75 14.16 -7.07
CA GLU A 224 -6.20 14.09 -7.27
C GLU A 224 -6.62 12.73 -7.83
N GLY A 225 -5.98 12.28 -8.91
CA GLY A 225 -6.29 10.99 -9.49
C GLY A 225 -5.92 9.81 -8.60
N LEU A 226 -4.83 9.93 -7.84
CA LEU A 226 -4.45 8.91 -6.86
C LEU A 226 -5.52 8.79 -5.76
N PHE A 227 -5.99 9.90 -5.21
CA PHE A 227 -6.99 9.92 -4.14
C PHE A 227 -8.34 9.41 -4.62
N GLU A 228 -8.78 9.84 -5.81
CA GLU A 228 -9.99 9.35 -6.43
C GLU A 228 -9.96 7.83 -6.59
N LEU A 229 -8.86 7.30 -7.14
CA LEU A 229 -8.70 5.86 -7.31
C LEU A 229 -8.62 5.12 -5.97
N ALA A 230 -7.93 5.65 -4.96
CA ALA A 230 -7.87 5.03 -3.66
C ALA A 230 -9.27 4.92 -3.00
N ARG A 231 -10.09 5.95 -3.15
CA ARG A 231 -11.49 5.96 -2.68
C ARG A 231 -12.32 4.91 -3.39
N LEU A 232 -12.32 4.93 -4.72
CA LEU A 232 -13.12 4.01 -5.55
C LEU A 232 -12.72 2.55 -5.37
N THR A 233 -11.42 2.28 -5.35
CA THR A 233 -10.89 0.91 -5.24
C THR A 233 -10.86 0.39 -3.82
N GLN A 234 -10.93 1.28 -2.82
CA GLN A 234 -10.75 0.98 -1.41
C GLN A 234 -9.39 0.31 -1.11
N ILE A 235 -8.38 0.71 -1.86
CA ILE A 235 -6.99 0.34 -1.63
C ILE A 235 -6.31 1.49 -0.88
N PRO A 236 -5.56 1.24 0.22
CA PRO A 236 -4.80 2.27 0.91
C PRO A 236 -3.93 3.10 -0.04
N VAL A 237 -3.85 4.42 0.17
CA VAL A 237 -3.25 5.39 -0.77
C VAL A 237 -1.84 4.99 -1.21
N GLN A 238 -0.95 4.64 -0.27
CA GLN A 238 0.41 4.21 -0.60
C GLN A 238 0.45 2.98 -1.51
N HIS A 239 -0.45 2.03 -1.26
CA HIS A 239 -0.57 0.81 -2.06
C HIS A 239 -1.21 1.11 -3.42
N GLN A 240 -2.22 1.99 -3.46
CA GLN A 240 -2.89 2.41 -4.70
C GLN A 240 -1.92 3.08 -5.68
N ALA A 241 -0.99 3.89 -5.22
CA ALA A 241 0.03 4.50 -6.06
C ALA A 241 0.80 3.47 -6.90
N ARG A 242 1.04 2.29 -6.31
CA ARG A 242 1.80 1.17 -6.92
C ARG A 242 0.91 0.07 -7.49
N THR A 243 -0.38 0.34 -7.62
CA THR A 243 -1.38 -0.63 -8.08
C THR A 243 -1.72 -0.40 -9.53
N SER A 244 -1.71 -1.48 -10.34
CA SER A 244 -2.15 -1.41 -11.73
C SER A 244 -3.65 -1.15 -11.84
N ILE A 245 -4.07 -0.56 -12.93
CA ILE A 245 -5.50 -0.30 -13.22
C ILE A 245 -6.33 -1.59 -13.12
N GLY A 246 -5.81 -2.71 -13.64
CA GLY A 246 -6.49 -4.01 -13.58
C GLY A 246 -6.70 -4.51 -12.15
N THR A 247 -5.71 -4.33 -11.28
CA THR A 247 -5.84 -4.67 -9.86
C THR A 247 -6.84 -3.76 -9.15
N GLY A 248 -6.86 -2.47 -9.48
CA GLY A 248 -7.86 -1.54 -8.96
C GLY A 248 -9.29 -1.95 -9.33
N LEU A 249 -9.53 -2.29 -10.59
CA LEU A 249 -10.83 -2.80 -11.04
C LEU A 249 -11.23 -4.10 -10.31
N SER A 250 -10.28 -5.02 -10.12
CA SER A 250 -10.54 -6.25 -9.35
C SER A 250 -10.92 -5.93 -7.90
N SER A 251 -10.28 -4.93 -7.27
CA SER A 251 -10.62 -4.50 -5.92
C SER A 251 -12.06 -3.97 -5.83
N MET A 252 -12.49 -3.16 -6.81
CA MET A 252 -13.87 -2.68 -6.86
C MET A 252 -14.88 -3.84 -6.97
N GLN A 253 -14.57 -4.86 -7.79
CA GLN A 253 -15.39 -6.06 -7.94
C GLN A 253 -15.43 -6.87 -6.62
N HIS A 254 -14.29 -7.00 -5.95
CA HIS A 254 -14.18 -7.69 -4.66
C HIS A 254 -14.98 -6.95 -3.57
N SER A 255 -14.88 -5.64 -3.51
CA SER A 255 -15.66 -4.82 -2.58
C SER A 255 -17.16 -4.99 -2.78
N TRP A 256 -17.61 -4.97 -4.04
CA TRP A 256 -19.01 -5.20 -4.38
C TRP A 256 -19.46 -6.61 -3.99
N ALA A 257 -18.69 -7.64 -4.34
CA ALA A 257 -18.98 -9.03 -4.02
C ALA A 257 -19.07 -9.25 -2.50
N TYR A 258 -18.09 -8.74 -1.76
CA TYR A 258 -18.06 -8.86 -0.30
C TYR A 258 -19.30 -8.23 0.35
N ARG A 259 -19.69 -7.02 -0.07
CA ARG A 259 -20.86 -6.29 0.45
C ARG A 259 -22.19 -6.98 0.13
N ASN A 260 -22.22 -7.76 -0.94
CA ASN A 260 -23.42 -8.53 -1.36
C ASN A 260 -23.37 -9.99 -0.91
N ASN A 261 -22.47 -10.35 0.01
CA ASN A 261 -22.27 -11.72 0.51
C ASN A 261 -22.00 -12.75 -0.60
N VAL A 262 -21.30 -12.33 -1.65
CA VAL A 262 -20.81 -13.20 -2.71
C VAL A 262 -19.38 -13.63 -2.35
N LEU A 263 -19.16 -14.94 -2.30
CA LEU A 263 -17.84 -15.52 -2.03
C LEU A 263 -16.90 -15.29 -3.21
N ILE A 264 -15.71 -14.77 -2.94
CA ILE A 264 -14.67 -14.48 -3.93
C ILE A 264 -13.68 -15.64 -3.90
N PRO A 265 -13.56 -16.43 -4.99
CA PRO A 265 -12.63 -17.56 -5.02
C PRO A 265 -11.18 -17.05 -4.95
N ALA A 266 -10.39 -17.65 -4.07
CA ALA A 266 -8.95 -17.46 -4.05
C ALA A 266 -8.34 -18.08 -5.31
N ASN A 267 -7.43 -17.37 -5.92
CA ASN A 267 -6.81 -17.70 -7.20
C ASN A 267 -7.83 -17.79 -8.35
N LYS A 268 -7.56 -17.12 -9.42
CA LYS A 268 -8.32 -17.24 -10.67
C LYS A 268 -8.11 -18.66 -11.21
N ARG A 269 -8.89 -19.62 -10.71
CA ARG A 269 -9.00 -20.91 -11.38
C ARG A 269 -9.76 -20.63 -12.66
N GLU A 270 -9.16 -20.90 -13.80
CA GLU A 270 -9.90 -21.04 -15.05
C GLU A 270 -11.00 -22.07 -14.80
N PRO A 271 -12.25 -21.78 -15.13
CA PRO A 271 -13.30 -22.78 -15.05
C PRO A 271 -12.90 -23.92 -16.00
N GLU A 272 -12.59 -25.08 -15.46
CA GLU A 272 -12.15 -26.26 -16.23
C GLU A 272 -13.21 -26.77 -17.23
N ASP A 273 -14.44 -26.25 -17.20
CA ASP A 273 -15.54 -26.77 -18.01
C ASP A 273 -16.48 -25.69 -18.56
N PHE A 274 -15.97 -24.81 -19.42
CA PHE A 274 -16.83 -24.24 -20.46
C PHE A 274 -16.39 -24.81 -21.81
N LYS A 275 -16.72 -26.06 -22.07
CA LYS A 275 -16.84 -26.55 -23.44
C LYS A 275 -18.23 -26.14 -23.93
N PRO A 276 -18.32 -25.19 -24.89
CA PRO A 276 -19.60 -24.95 -25.55
C PRO A 276 -20.02 -26.25 -26.23
N ALA A 277 -21.26 -26.66 -25.96
CA ALA A 277 -21.90 -27.80 -26.60
C ALA A 277 -22.08 -27.56 -28.10
#